data_f5f5fc9c53d5cf32e512e8c4eb89e0b6
#
_entry.id   f5f5fc9c53d5cf32e512e8c4eb89e0b6
#
_cell.length_a   1.000
_cell.length_b   1.000
_cell.length_c   1.000
_cell.angle_alpha   90.00
_cell.angle_beta   90.00
_cell.angle_gamma   90.00
#
_symmetry.space_group_name_H-M   'P 1'
#
loop_
_entity.id
_entity.type
_entity.pdbx_description
1 polymer ?
#
loop_
_entity_poly.entity_id
_entity_poly.type
_entity_poly.pdbx_seq_one_letter_code
_entity_poly.pdbx_strand_id
1 'polypeptide(L)'
;MASGPIAPWHVDRETMETVTDYIFLGSKIPADGDCSYEIKRHLLLGRKAMPNLDSILKSRDITLPTKVHLVKALVFPLVMYGCESWTIKKTECQRIDAFELWCWRRLLSVLWTARSSSQSILKEISPEYSLEGLMLKLKLQYFGHLMRRAGSFEKTLMLGKIEGGRKRGQQRMRWLDGITDSMDMSLSKLQEWWTWVWVRSGNWWWTGKTGMLQYMGSQRVGHDWATELNWTY
;
A
#
# COMPACT_ATOMS: atom_id res chain seq x y z
N MET A 1 7.72 9.05 -26.45
CA MET A 1 8.93 8.21 -26.52
C MET A 1 10.11 9.12 -26.79
N ALA A 2 11.01 9.32 -25.86
CA ALA A 2 12.26 10.02 -26.09
C ALA A 2 13.29 8.95 -26.47
N SER A 3 13.38 8.66 -27.75
CA SER A 3 14.41 7.79 -28.32
C SER A 3 15.61 8.63 -28.76
N GLY A 4 16.31 9.21 -27.79
CA GLY A 4 17.68 9.65 -28.00
C GLY A 4 18.65 8.59 -27.47
N PRO A 5 19.84 8.41 -28.05
CA PRO A 5 20.82 7.51 -27.46
C PRO A 5 21.12 7.98 -26.04
N ILE A 6 20.92 7.09 -25.06
CA ILE A 6 21.22 7.38 -23.67
C ILE A 6 22.73 7.52 -23.59
N ALA A 7 23.23 8.74 -23.35
CA ALA A 7 24.65 8.96 -23.17
C ALA A 7 25.16 8.14 -21.97
N PRO A 8 26.30 7.44 -22.10
CA PRO A 8 26.87 6.66 -21.01
C PRO A 8 27.23 7.61 -19.85
N TRP A 9 26.80 7.25 -18.65
CA TRP A 9 27.15 7.99 -17.43
C TRP A 9 28.53 7.50 -16.94
N HIS A 10 29.37 8.42 -16.56
CA HIS A 10 30.68 8.12 -15.96
C HIS A 10 30.66 8.56 -14.50
N VAL A 11 30.96 7.63 -13.60
CA VAL A 11 31.16 7.89 -12.17
C VAL A 11 32.55 7.39 -11.82
N ASP A 12 33.40 8.22 -11.27
CA ASP A 12 34.78 7.90 -10.86
C ASP A 12 35.62 7.22 -11.96
N ARG A 13 35.47 7.66 -13.23
CA ARG A 13 36.11 7.14 -14.45
C ARG A 13 35.61 5.75 -14.92
N GLU A 14 34.58 5.21 -14.26
CA GLU A 14 33.92 3.99 -14.73
C GLU A 14 32.68 4.31 -15.54
N THR A 15 32.47 3.59 -16.63
CA THR A 15 31.26 3.72 -17.45
C THR A 15 30.15 2.92 -16.83
N MET A 16 29.06 3.61 -16.42
CA MET A 16 27.88 2.97 -15.83
C MET A 16 26.97 2.43 -16.92
N GLU A 17 26.60 1.16 -16.78
CA GLU A 17 25.62 0.53 -17.67
C GLU A 17 24.21 1.02 -17.34
N THR A 18 23.46 1.42 -18.37
CA THR A 18 22.06 1.78 -18.22
C THR A 18 21.19 0.54 -18.37
N VAL A 19 20.48 0.17 -17.31
CA VAL A 19 19.57 -0.97 -17.30
C VAL A 19 18.10 -0.50 -17.30
N THR A 20 17.24 -1.27 -17.94
CA THR A 20 15.79 -0.99 -17.96
C THR A 20 15.11 -1.42 -16.67
N ASP A 21 15.67 -2.42 -16.02
CA ASP A 21 15.15 -2.99 -14.80
C ASP A 21 16.30 -3.27 -13.81
N TYR A 22 16.06 -3.03 -12.54
CA TYR A 22 17.01 -3.33 -11.48
C TYR A 22 16.33 -4.15 -10.37
N ILE A 23 16.98 -5.22 -9.93
CA ILE A 23 16.48 -6.02 -8.80
C ILE A 23 17.23 -5.60 -7.55
N PHE A 24 16.51 -5.03 -6.58
CA PHE A 24 17.04 -4.60 -5.30
C PHE A 24 16.31 -5.33 -4.17
N LEU A 25 17.07 -6.07 -3.36
CA LEU A 25 16.52 -6.86 -2.23
C LEU A 25 15.29 -7.70 -2.61
N GLY A 26 15.31 -8.29 -3.81
CA GLY A 26 14.21 -9.12 -4.31
C GLY A 26 13.01 -8.35 -4.87
N SER A 27 13.06 -7.02 -4.89
CA SER A 27 12.04 -6.17 -5.53
C SER A 27 12.54 -5.65 -6.87
N LYS A 28 11.70 -5.74 -7.90
CA LYS A 28 12.03 -5.26 -9.25
C LYS A 28 11.67 -3.79 -9.36
N ILE A 29 12.67 -2.96 -9.65
CA ILE A 29 12.51 -1.51 -9.86
C ILE A 29 12.65 -1.25 -11.37
N PRO A 30 11.57 -0.97 -12.09
CA PRO A 30 11.63 -0.64 -13.51
C PRO A 30 11.97 0.84 -13.73
N ALA A 31 12.70 1.13 -14.80
CA ALA A 31 13.09 2.49 -15.18
C ALA A 31 11.89 3.40 -15.44
N ASP A 32 10.76 2.80 -15.84
CA ASP A 32 9.52 3.53 -16.04
C ASP A 32 8.73 3.79 -14.74
N GLY A 33 9.13 3.24 -13.59
CA GLY A 33 8.47 3.39 -12.29
C GLY A 33 7.06 2.78 -12.24
N ASP A 34 6.69 1.89 -13.18
CA ASP A 34 5.40 1.19 -13.14
C ASP A 34 5.48 -0.06 -12.26
N CYS A 35 4.88 0.01 -11.08
CA CYS A 35 4.88 -1.08 -10.11
C CYS A 35 3.88 -2.21 -10.43
N SER A 36 3.12 -2.13 -11.54
CA SER A 36 2.05 -3.09 -11.86
C SER A 36 2.57 -4.53 -11.99
N TYR A 37 3.76 -4.72 -12.53
CA TYR A 37 4.38 -6.05 -12.62
C TYR A 37 4.73 -6.61 -11.25
N GLU A 38 5.34 -5.79 -10.40
CA GLU A 38 5.76 -6.18 -9.07
C GLU A 38 4.55 -6.52 -8.18
N ILE A 39 3.51 -5.70 -8.23
CA ILE A 39 2.24 -5.99 -7.54
C ILE A 39 1.67 -7.34 -7.97
N LYS A 40 1.60 -7.61 -9.28
CA LYS A 40 1.13 -8.91 -9.79
C LYS A 40 1.97 -10.07 -9.29
N ARG A 41 3.30 -9.91 -9.29
CA ARG A 41 4.25 -10.91 -8.80
C ARG A 41 4.00 -11.25 -7.33
N HIS A 42 3.82 -10.23 -6.47
CA HIS A 42 3.56 -10.42 -5.04
C HIS A 42 2.19 -11.03 -4.78
N LEU A 43 1.15 -10.62 -5.52
CA LEU A 43 -0.16 -11.27 -5.44
C LEU A 43 -0.09 -12.76 -5.83
N LEU A 44 0.74 -13.10 -6.83
CA LEU A 44 0.97 -14.50 -7.22
C LEU A 44 1.71 -15.28 -6.12
N LEU A 45 2.71 -14.68 -5.47
CA LEU A 45 3.40 -15.29 -4.33
C LEU A 45 2.43 -15.58 -3.18
N GLY A 46 1.57 -14.62 -2.84
CA GLY A 46 0.50 -14.83 -1.85
C GLY A 46 -0.45 -15.97 -2.23
N ARG A 47 -0.84 -16.05 -3.52
CA ARG A 47 -1.66 -17.16 -4.02
C ARG A 47 -0.97 -18.51 -3.92
N LYS A 48 0.35 -18.57 -4.12
CA LYS A 48 1.15 -19.81 -3.97
C LYS A 48 1.35 -20.19 -2.50
N ALA A 49 1.39 -19.23 -1.58
CA ALA A 49 1.53 -19.50 -0.16
C ALA A 49 0.23 -20.02 0.49
N MET A 50 -0.92 -19.57 0.01
CA MET A 50 -2.22 -19.88 0.61
C MET A 50 -2.55 -21.39 0.68
N PRO A 51 -2.26 -22.23 -0.33
CA PRO A 51 -2.46 -23.68 -0.26
C PRO A 51 -1.69 -24.38 0.86
N ASN A 52 -0.54 -23.85 1.26
CA ASN A 52 0.26 -24.42 2.35
C ASN A 52 -0.46 -24.34 3.72
N LEU A 53 -1.47 -23.47 3.81
CA LEU A 53 -2.30 -23.32 5.00
C LEU A 53 -3.58 -24.17 4.96
N ASP A 54 -3.86 -24.88 3.87
CA ASP A 54 -5.14 -25.58 3.67
C ASP A 54 -5.46 -26.59 4.78
N SER A 55 -4.47 -27.32 5.28
CA SER A 55 -4.67 -28.26 6.38
C SER A 55 -5.17 -27.57 7.65
N ILE A 56 -4.59 -26.41 7.95
CA ILE A 56 -4.95 -25.58 9.10
C ILE A 56 -6.31 -24.91 8.88
N LEU A 57 -6.52 -24.35 7.69
CA LEU A 57 -7.75 -23.62 7.37
C LEU A 57 -8.98 -24.54 7.35
N LYS A 58 -8.82 -25.82 6.97
CA LYS A 58 -9.88 -26.82 6.95
C LYS A 58 -10.11 -27.49 8.32
N SER A 59 -9.19 -27.38 9.28
CA SER A 59 -9.36 -27.92 10.62
C SER A 59 -10.58 -27.29 11.31
N ARG A 60 -11.38 -28.13 12.00
CA ARG A 60 -12.53 -27.67 12.81
C ARG A 60 -12.11 -27.24 14.20
N ASP A 61 -10.95 -27.64 14.67
CA ASP A 61 -10.46 -27.35 16.02
C ASP A 61 -9.90 -25.93 16.14
N ILE A 62 -9.65 -25.28 15.00
CA ILE A 62 -9.07 -23.93 14.96
C ILE A 62 -10.19 -22.91 14.73
N THR A 63 -10.25 -21.93 15.62
CA THR A 63 -11.27 -20.87 15.57
C THR A 63 -11.10 -19.94 14.37
N LEU A 64 -12.18 -19.34 13.89
CA LEU A 64 -12.16 -18.41 12.77
C LEU A 64 -11.19 -17.23 12.99
N PRO A 65 -11.18 -16.55 14.15
CA PRO A 65 -10.22 -15.46 14.41
C PRO A 65 -8.76 -15.92 14.29
N THR A 66 -8.43 -17.13 14.76
CA THR A 66 -7.07 -17.67 14.64
C THR A 66 -6.69 -17.91 13.18
N LYS A 67 -7.61 -18.47 12.38
CA LYS A 67 -7.40 -18.65 10.92
C LYS A 67 -7.17 -17.32 10.21
N VAL A 68 -7.96 -16.29 10.53
CA VAL A 68 -7.80 -14.93 10.00
C VAL A 68 -6.44 -14.37 10.38
N HIS A 69 -6.04 -14.54 11.64
CA HIS A 69 -4.73 -14.10 12.11
C HIS A 69 -3.58 -14.79 11.34
N LEU A 70 -3.67 -16.09 11.11
CA LEU A 70 -2.66 -16.84 10.35
C LEU A 70 -2.53 -16.34 8.91
N VAL A 71 -3.63 -16.10 8.21
CA VAL A 71 -3.59 -15.52 6.86
C VAL A 71 -2.93 -14.14 6.88
N LYS A 72 -3.29 -13.28 7.84
CA LYS A 72 -2.69 -11.95 7.99
C LYS A 72 -1.20 -12.01 8.35
N ALA A 73 -0.78 -12.99 9.15
CA ALA A 73 0.61 -13.11 9.59
C ALA A 73 1.54 -13.78 8.57
N LEU A 74 1.03 -14.69 7.75
CA LEU A 74 1.86 -15.53 6.87
C LEU A 74 1.72 -15.17 5.39
N VAL A 75 0.53 -14.76 4.94
CA VAL A 75 0.28 -14.48 3.52
C VAL A 75 0.41 -12.99 3.20
N PHE A 76 -0.18 -12.13 4.02
CA PHE A 76 -0.16 -10.69 3.75
C PHE A 76 1.23 -10.07 3.72
N PRO A 77 2.20 -10.44 4.60
CA PRO A 77 3.56 -9.90 4.52
C PRO A 77 4.26 -10.22 3.20
N LEU A 78 4.01 -11.40 2.61
CA LEU A 78 4.55 -11.76 1.29
C LEU A 78 4.01 -10.84 0.19
N VAL A 79 2.75 -10.44 0.31
CA VAL A 79 2.07 -9.57 -0.66
C VAL A 79 2.47 -8.11 -0.47
N MET A 80 2.68 -7.70 0.77
CA MET A 80 3.00 -6.30 1.12
C MET A 80 4.49 -5.98 1.09
N TYR A 81 5.36 -6.94 0.83
CA TYR A 81 6.80 -6.71 0.82
C TYR A 81 7.20 -5.63 -0.18
N GLY A 82 7.84 -4.56 0.30
CA GLY A 82 8.27 -3.41 -0.50
C GLY A 82 7.15 -2.49 -0.98
N CYS A 83 5.90 -2.68 -0.50
CA CYS A 83 4.74 -1.90 -0.96
C CYS A 83 4.81 -0.42 -0.62
N GLU A 84 5.63 -0.04 0.36
CA GLU A 84 5.87 1.36 0.72
C GLU A 84 6.44 2.18 -0.43
N SER A 85 7.19 1.55 -1.35
CA SER A 85 7.75 2.22 -2.53
C SER A 85 6.80 2.26 -3.73
N TRP A 86 5.72 1.49 -3.72
CA TRP A 86 4.86 1.33 -4.90
C TRP A 86 3.96 2.53 -5.16
N THR A 87 3.83 2.91 -6.42
CA THR A 87 2.76 3.81 -6.89
C THR A 87 1.57 2.97 -7.32
N ILE A 88 0.56 2.83 -6.43
CA ILE A 88 -0.58 1.95 -6.66
C ILE A 88 -1.66 2.72 -7.43
N LYS A 89 -1.98 2.25 -8.63
CA LYS A 89 -3.06 2.78 -9.46
C LYS A 89 -4.40 2.16 -9.07
N LYS A 90 -5.52 2.79 -9.43
CA LYS A 90 -6.87 2.29 -9.13
C LYS A 90 -7.13 0.85 -9.63
N THR A 91 -6.53 0.49 -10.77
CA THR A 91 -6.62 -0.88 -11.32
C THR A 91 -5.88 -1.90 -10.46
N GLU A 92 -4.79 -1.51 -9.82
CA GLU A 92 -4.04 -2.35 -8.88
C GLU A 92 -4.77 -2.50 -7.55
N CYS A 93 -5.43 -1.43 -7.05
CA CYS A 93 -6.32 -1.51 -5.88
C CYS A 93 -7.38 -2.59 -6.09
N GLN A 94 -8.05 -2.58 -7.24
CA GLN A 94 -9.06 -3.60 -7.57
C GLN A 94 -8.49 -5.04 -7.57
N ARG A 95 -7.24 -5.22 -8.01
CA ARG A 95 -6.57 -6.54 -7.99
C ARG A 95 -6.21 -6.98 -6.57
N ILE A 96 -5.76 -6.04 -5.74
CA ILE A 96 -5.45 -6.26 -4.32
C ILE A 96 -6.72 -6.68 -3.57
N ASP A 97 -7.83 -5.98 -3.80
CA ASP A 97 -9.13 -6.30 -3.23
C ASP A 97 -9.65 -7.67 -3.66
N ALA A 98 -9.54 -7.96 -4.96
CA ALA A 98 -9.94 -9.26 -5.49
C ALA A 98 -9.10 -10.41 -4.90
N PHE A 99 -7.80 -10.17 -4.65
CA PHE A 99 -6.94 -11.13 -3.97
C PHE A 99 -7.33 -11.31 -2.51
N GLU A 100 -7.57 -10.23 -1.77
CA GLU A 100 -8.01 -10.29 -0.38
C GLU A 100 -9.31 -11.09 -0.24
N LEU A 101 -10.30 -10.76 -1.08
CA LEU A 101 -11.57 -11.47 -1.11
C LEU A 101 -11.40 -12.95 -1.46
N TRP A 102 -10.48 -13.27 -2.36
CA TRP A 102 -10.14 -14.66 -2.70
C TRP A 102 -9.56 -15.40 -1.49
N CYS A 103 -8.68 -14.77 -0.69
CA CYS A 103 -8.15 -15.35 0.54
C CYS A 103 -9.27 -15.67 1.53
N TRP A 104 -10.20 -14.73 1.74
CA TRP A 104 -11.31 -14.91 2.66
C TRP A 104 -12.30 -15.98 2.20
N ARG A 105 -12.63 -16.03 0.91
CA ARG A 105 -13.45 -17.11 0.35
C ARG A 105 -12.83 -18.48 0.56
N ARG A 106 -11.51 -18.60 0.36
CA ARG A 106 -10.79 -19.85 0.58
C ARG A 106 -10.77 -20.23 2.06
N LEU A 107 -10.56 -19.28 2.96
CA LEU A 107 -10.59 -19.49 4.41
C LEU A 107 -11.95 -19.98 4.88
N LEU A 108 -13.04 -19.39 4.40
CA LEU A 108 -14.41 -19.78 4.72
C LEU A 108 -14.88 -21.02 3.94
N SER A 109 -14.05 -21.58 3.06
CA SER A 109 -14.41 -22.68 2.16
C SER A 109 -15.63 -22.40 1.29
N VAL A 110 -15.90 -21.12 0.98
CA VAL A 110 -17.01 -20.70 0.13
C VAL A 110 -16.65 -20.92 -1.34
N LEU A 111 -17.38 -21.81 -2.01
CA LEU A 111 -17.19 -22.06 -3.44
C LEU A 111 -17.47 -20.78 -4.24
N TRP A 112 -16.71 -20.58 -5.32
CA TRP A 112 -16.90 -19.43 -6.21
C TRP A 112 -18.31 -19.43 -6.87
N THR A 113 -18.94 -20.60 -6.98
CA THR A 113 -20.31 -20.79 -7.48
C THR A 113 -21.38 -20.36 -6.47
N ALA A 114 -21.03 -20.27 -5.19
CA ALA A 114 -21.95 -19.81 -4.17
C ALA A 114 -22.20 -18.30 -4.38
N ARG A 115 -23.48 -17.92 -4.45
CA ARG A 115 -23.91 -16.52 -4.65
C ARG A 115 -23.71 -15.64 -3.41
N SER A 116 -22.72 -15.94 -2.57
CA SER A 116 -22.38 -15.12 -1.41
C SER A 116 -21.80 -13.79 -1.85
N SER A 117 -22.40 -12.71 -1.40
CA SER A 117 -21.90 -11.37 -1.72
C SER A 117 -20.53 -11.09 -1.06
N SER A 118 -19.72 -10.25 -1.67
CA SER A 118 -18.43 -9.84 -1.09
C SER A 118 -18.63 -9.18 0.28
N GLN A 119 -19.73 -8.43 0.44
CA GLN A 119 -20.08 -7.77 1.71
C GLN A 119 -20.40 -8.78 2.82
N SER A 120 -21.12 -9.88 2.52
CA SER A 120 -21.41 -10.91 3.53
C SER A 120 -20.14 -11.60 4.02
N ILE A 121 -19.18 -11.87 3.12
CA ILE A 121 -17.88 -12.46 3.45
C ILE A 121 -17.07 -11.52 4.34
N LEU A 122 -16.97 -10.25 3.95
CA LEU A 122 -16.25 -9.23 4.72
C LEU A 122 -16.88 -8.99 6.09
N LYS A 123 -18.22 -9.04 6.19
CA LYS A 123 -18.95 -8.92 7.46
C LYS A 123 -18.65 -10.09 8.40
N GLU A 124 -18.56 -11.31 7.87
CA GLU A 124 -18.24 -12.51 8.64
C GLU A 124 -16.79 -12.50 9.15
N ILE A 125 -15.85 -12.11 8.30
CA ILE A 125 -14.43 -11.99 8.68
C ILE A 125 -14.20 -10.78 9.59
N SER A 126 -14.96 -9.69 9.38
CA SER A 126 -14.81 -8.41 10.09
C SER A 126 -13.34 -7.98 10.23
N PRO A 127 -12.59 -7.88 9.12
CA PRO A 127 -11.19 -7.52 9.20
C PRO A 127 -11.06 -6.09 9.74
N GLU A 128 -10.17 -5.89 10.72
CA GLU A 128 -9.87 -4.56 11.29
C GLU A 128 -9.41 -3.57 10.20
N TYR A 129 -8.60 -4.08 9.27
CA TYR A 129 -8.10 -3.34 8.10
C TYR A 129 -8.17 -4.21 6.86
N SER A 130 -8.50 -3.59 5.72
CA SER A 130 -8.30 -4.21 4.40
C SER A 130 -6.81 -4.34 4.08
N LEU A 131 -6.45 -5.21 3.15
CA LEU A 131 -5.07 -5.35 2.68
C LEU A 131 -4.55 -4.04 2.08
N GLU A 132 -5.38 -3.31 1.34
CA GLU A 132 -5.07 -1.97 0.83
C GLU A 132 -4.82 -0.98 1.98
N GLY A 133 -5.64 -1.00 3.02
CA GLY A 133 -5.47 -0.17 4.22
C GLY A 133 -4.16 -0.46 4.97
N LEU A 134 -3.75 -1.74 5.04
CA LEU A 134 -2.46 -2.12 5.60
C LEU A 134 -1.28 -1.59 4.77
N MET A 135 -1.37 -1.67 3.44
CA MET A 135 -0.34 -1.12 2.54
C MET A 135 -0.25 0.40 2.68
N LEU A 136 -1.39 1.10 2.77
CA LEU A 136 -1.42 2.54 3.01
C LEU A 136 -0.81 2.90 4.37
N LYS A 137 -1.07 2.10 5.41
CA LYS A 137 -0.44 2.25 6.72
C LYS A 137 1.08 2.21 6.61
N LEU A 138 1.66 1.23 5.91
CA LEU A 138 3.10 1.13 5.70
C LEU A 138 3.66 2.34 4.94
N LYS A 139 2.97 2.83 3.92
CA LYS A 139 3.35 4.05 3.20
C LYS A 139 3.32 5.29 4.08
N LEU A 140 2.30 5.45 4.91
CA LEU A 140 2.22 6.55 5.86
C LEU A 140 3.32 6.47 6.91
N GLN A 141 3.70 5.26 7.31
CA GLN A 141 4.83 5.01 8.19
C GLN A 141 6.13 5.51 7.55
N TYR A 142 6.39 5.10 6.32
CA TYR A 142 7.56 5.54 5.58
C TYR A 142 7.57 7.07 5.39
N PHE A 143 6.43 7.64 4.99
CA PHE A 143 6.26 9.10 4.88
C PHE A 143 6.61 9.81 6.18
N GLY A 144 6.14 9.32 7.31
CA GLY A 144 6.43 9.88 8.61
C GLY A 144 7.91 9.79 9.00
N HIS A 145 8.59 8.69 8.70
CA HIS A 145 10.03 8.59 8.88
C HIS A 145 10.78 9.62 8.04
N LEU A 146 10.35 9.81 6.81
CA LEU A 146 10.93 10.77 5.89
C LEU A 146 10.76 12.21 6.40
N MET A 147 9.55 12.55 6.88
CA MET A 147 9.27 13.92 7.37
C MET A 147 10.08 14.29 8.61
N ARG A 148 10.44 13.33 9.46
CA ARG A 148 11.26 13.58 10.66
C ARG A 148 12.72 13.90 10.36
N ARG A 149 13.25 13.46 9.24
CA ARG A 149 14.64 13.74 8.86
C ARG A 149 14.77 15.18 8.36
N ALA A 150 15.39 16.03 9.16
CA ALA A 150 15.73 17.37 8.71
C ALA A 150 16.82 17.29 7.63
N GLY A 151 16.59 17.96 6.50
CA GLY A 151 17.59 18.11 5.44
C GLY A 151 17.98 16.82 4.70
N SER A 152 17.15 15.75 4.76
CA SER A 152 17.48 14.54 4.02
C SER A 152 17.26 14.74 2.51
N PHE A 153 18.16 14.17 1.72
CA PHE A 153 18.10 14.22 0.26
C PHE A 153 16.82 13.56 -0.27
N GLU A 154 16.40 12.46 0.35
CA GLU A 154 15.15 11.77 0.01
C GLU A 154 13.93 12.65 0.21
N LYS A 155 13.88 13.42 1.29
CA LYS A 155 12.80 14.36 1.56
C LYS A 155 12.76 15.45 0.50
N THR A 156 13.92 15.99 0.11
CA THR A 156 14.03 17.00 -0.95
C THR A 156 13.57 16.44 -2.29
N LEU A 157 13.96 15.22 -2.64
CA LEU A 157 13.52 14.57 -3.87
C LEU A 157 12.02 14.29 -3.89
N MET A 158 11.45 13.86 -2.78
CA MET A 158 10.03 13.53 -2.71
C MET A 158 9.13 14.75 -2.67
N LEU A 159 9.53 15.80 -1.95
CA LEU A 159 8.76 17.04 -1.80
C LEU A 159 9.18 18.11 -2.81
N GLY A 160 10.40 18.03 -3.34
CA GLY A 160 10.97 18.99 -4.28
C GLY A 160 10.19 19.03 -5.59
N LYS A 161 9.98 20.22 -6.10
CA LYS A 161 9.55 20.42 -7.48
C LYS A 161 10.77 20.15 -8.36
N ILE A 162 10.77 19.04 -9.08
CA ILE A 162 11.77 18.82 -10.13
C ILE A 162 11.46 19.84 -11.22
N GLU A 163 12.34 20.83 -11.40
CA GLU A 163 12.28 21.78 -12.50
C GLU A 163 12.52 21.01 -13.80
N GLY A 164 11.47 20.72 -14.52
CA GLY A 164 11.49 20.09 -15.82
C GLY A 164 10.24 20.47 -16.59
N GLY A 165 10.40 20.93 -17.82
CA GLY A 165 9.29 21.32 -18.68
C GLY A 165 8.23 20.23 -18.76
N ARG A 166 6.99 20.58 -18.43
CA ARG A 166 5.83 19.68 -18.56
C ARG A 166 5.68 19.26 -20.02
N LYS A 167 6.04 18.03 -20.36
CA LYS A 167 5.68 17.46 -21.66
C LYS A 167 4.15 17.26 -21.68
N ARG A 168 3.49 17.71 -22.77
CA ARG A 168 2.08 17.40 -23.06
C ARG A 168 1.93 15.88 -23.11
N GLY A 169 1.17 15.31 -22.19
CA GLY A 169 0.90 13.87 -22.10
C GLY A 169 0.16 13.55 -20.81
N GLN A 170 -0.37 12.34 -20.70
CA GLN A 170 -1.05 11.86 -19.50
C GLN A 170 -0.08 11.95 -18.32
N GLN A 171 -0.40 12.76 -17.32
CA GLN A 171 0.44 13.00 -16.17
C GLN A 171 0.59 11.69 -15.39
N ARG A 172 1.85 11.27 -15.19
CA ARG A 172 2.16 10.07 -14.43
C ARG A 172 1.79 10.30 -12.97
N MET A 173 1.03 9.38 -12.38
CA MET A 173 0.71 9.40 -10.96
C MET A 173 2.01 9.37 -10.15
N ARG A 174 2.17 10.33 -9.23
CA ARG A 174 3.31 10.38 -8.31
C ARG A 174 3.02 9.51 -7.10
N TRP A 175 4.05 9.08 -6.40
CA TRP A 175 3.91 8.30 -5.18
C TRP A 175 3.08 9.04 -4.10
N LEU A 176 3.30 10.36 -3.96
CA LEU A 176 2.54 11.22 -3.04
C LEU A 176 1.07 11.35 -3.44
N ASP A 177 0.76 11.39 -4.73
CA ASP A 177 -0.63 11.48 -5.21
C ASP A 177 -1.44 10.29 -4.71
N GLY A 178 -0.83 9.08 -4.68
CA GLY A 178 -1.48 7.89 -4.14
C GLY A 178 -1.82 7.99 -2.65
N ILE A 179 -1.04 8.72 -1.86
CA ILE A 179 -1.32 8.94 -0.44
C ILE A 179 -2.37 10.04 -0.26
N THR A 180 -2.20 11.18 -0.93
CA THR A 180 -3.13 12.32 -0.83
C THR A 180 -4.52 11.95 -1.32
N ASP A 181 -4.62 11.21 -2.44
CA ASP A 181 -5.89 10.72 -2.97
C ASP A 181 -6.56 9.71 -2.03
N SER A 182 -5.78 8.79 -1.44
CA SER A 182 -6.31 7.81 -0.49
C SER A 182 -6.76 8.43 0.83
N MET A 183 -6.15 9.56 1.22
CA MET A 183 -6.47 10.28 2.45
C MET A 183 -7.47 11.42 2.24
N ASP A 184 -7.83 11.71 0.98
CA ASP A 184 -8.61 12.89 0.58
C ASP A 184 -8.06 14.19 1.20
N MET A 185 -6.74 14.32 1.21
CA MET A 185 -6.02 15.40 1.84
C MET A 185 -5.02 16.03 0.89
N SER A 186 -4.84 17.37 0.97
CA SER A 186 -3.72 18.03 0.32
C SER A 186 -2.40 17.68 1.03
N LEU A 187 -1.28 17.78 0.31
CA LEU A 187 0.04 17.49 0.88
C LEU A 187 0.36 18.37 2.11
N SER A 188 -0.02 19.65 2.10
CA SER A 188 0.15 20.55 3.25
C SER A 188 -0.63 20.07 4.47
N LYS A 189 -1.92 19.71 4.29
CA LYS A 189 -2.73 19.14 5.38
C LYS A 189 -2.17 17.82 5.89
N LEU A 190 -1.66 16.96 5.00
CA LEU A 190 -1.03 15.71 5.39
C LEU A 190 0.23 15.94 6.24
N GLN A 191 1.05 16.93 5.90
CA GLN A 191 2.23 17.32 6.67
C GLN A 191 1.85 17.89 8.05
N GLU A 192 0.87 18.78 8.12
CA GLU A 192 0.35 19.35 9.37
C GLU A 192 -0.23 18.25 10.26
N TRP A 193 -1.09 17.40 9.69
CA TRP A 193 -1.70 16.27 10.41
C TRP A 193 -0.63 15.32 10.96
N TRP A 194 0.40 15.01 10.17
CA TRP A 194 1.48 14.15 10.62
C TRP A 194 2.28 14.80 11.78
N THR A 195 2.55 16.08 11.69
CA THR A 195 3.24 16.84 12.75
C THR A 195 2.41 16.84 14.03
N TRP A 196 1.11 17.08 13.91
CA TRP A 196 0.18 17.08 15.05
C TRP A 196 0.08 15.67 15.71
N VAL A 197 -0.08 14.63 14.91
CA VAL A 197 -0.11 13.23 15.40
C VAL A 197 1.18 12.89 16.15
N TRP A 198 2.32 13.30 15.62
CA TRP A 198 3.61 13.01 16.24
C TRP A 198 3.80 13.75 17.56
N VAL A 199 3.45 15.03 17.64
CA VAL A 199 3.58 15.86 18.85
C VAL A 199 2.69 15.32 19.98
N ARG A 200 1.47 14.85 19.64
CA ARG A 200 0.49 14.44 20.64
C ARG A 200 0.68 13.00 21.14
N SER A 201 1.22 12.11 20.36
CA SER A 201 1.23 10.67 20.67
C SER A 201 2.60 10.05 20.93
N GLY A 202 3.71 10.82 20.86
CA GLY A 202 5.09 10.41 21.22
C GLY A 202 5.59 9.01 20.84
N ASN A 203 4.69 8.02 20.76
CA ASN A 203 4.95 6.61 20.47
C ASN A 203 3.79 5.93 19.74
N TRP A 204 3.22 6.59 18.77
CA TRP A 204 2.04 6.10 18.04
C TRP A 204 2.19 4.70 17.37
N TRP A 205 3.40 4.24 17.20
CA TRP A 205 3.72 2.96 16.57
C TRP A 205 3.27 1.73 17.35
N TRP A 206 3.08 1.87 18.69
CA TRP A 206 2.81 0.74 19.57
C TRP A 206 1.35 0.54 19.95
N THR A 207 0.49 1.52 19.81
CA THR A 207 -0.83 1.44 20.45
C THR A 207 -1.97 0.93 19.57
N GLY A 208 -1.75 0.62 18.29
CA GLY A 208 -2.77 -0.05 17.45
C GLY A 208 -4.13 0.67 17.31
N LYS A 209 -4.35 1.75 18.06
CA LYS A 209 -5.61 2.46 18.13
C LYS A 209 -5.62 3.69 17.25
N THR A 210 -5.86 3.50 15.96
CA THR A 210 -6.11 4.60 15.04
C THR A 210 -7.49 4.49 14.43
N GLY A 211 -8.43 5.17 15.03
CA GLY A 211 -9.79 5.28 14.53
C GLY A 211 -9.86 5.75 13.06
N MET A 212 -8.82 6.45 12.60
CA MET A 212 -8.76 6.98 11.23
C MET A 212 -8.47 5.91 10.16
N LEU A 213 -7.64 4.90 10.45
CA LEU A 213 -7.41 3.79 9.52
C LEU A 213 -8.59 2.80 9.52
N GLN A 214 -9.29 2.69 10.63
CA GLN A 214 -10.53 1.93 10.74
C GLN A 214 -11.65 2.54 9.88
N TYR A 215 -11.66 3.87 9.79
CA TYR A 215 -12.58 4.62 8.95
C TYR A 215 -12.31 4.46 7.45
N MET A 216 -11.05 4.33 7.03
CA MET A 216 -10.71 4.13 5.62
C MET A 216 -11.16 2.76 5.07
N GLY A 217 -11.28 1.74 5.91
CA GLY A 217 -11.91 0.46 5.54
C GLY A 217 -13.42 0.57 5.32
N SER A 218 -14.05 1.60 5.89
CA SER A 218 -15.50 1.84 5.84
C SER A 218 -15.93 2.76 4.68
N GLN A 219 -15.02 3.50 4.06
CA GLN A 219 -15.33 4.54 3.05
C GLN A 219 -15.78 4.04 1.67
N ARG A 220 -16.01 2.76 1.49
CA ARG A 220 -16.73 2.30 0.30
C ARG A 220 -18.24 2.64 0.31
N VAL A 221 -18.72 3.29 1.37
CA VAL A 221 -20.09 3.81 1.49
C VAL A 221 -19.96 5.28 1.88
N GLY A 222 -20.26 6.17 0.94
CA GLY A 222 -20.03 7.61 1.04
C GLY A 222 -20.52 8.22 2.36
N HIS A 223 -19.62 8.85 3.06
CA HIS A 223 -19.91 9.78 4.15
C HIS A 223 -18.90 10.92 4.20
N ASP A 224 -19.40 12.09 4.47
CA ASP A 224 -18.80 13.40 4.38
C ASP A 224 -17.83 13.63 5.57
N TRP A 225 -16.54 13.79 5.31
CA TRP A 225 -15.48 13.95 6.32
C TRP A 225 -15.45 15.31 7.01
N ALA A 226 -16.17 16.29 6.47
CA ALA A 226 -16.08 17.65 6.92
C ALA A 226 -16.75 17.92 8.29
N THR A 227 -17.62 17.03 8.75
CA THR A 227 -18.47 17.24 9.93
C THR A 227 -17.95 16.63 11.23
N GLU A 228 -16.97 15.73 11.21
CA GLU A 228 -16.45 15.09 12.44
C GLU A 228 -15.16 15.68 13.01
N LEU A 229 -14.61 16.74 12.42
CA LEU A 229 -13.43 17.45 12.96
C LEU A 229 -13.76 18.45 14.07
N ASN A 230 -15.01 18.54 14.51
CA ASN A 230 -15.39 19.30 15.71
C ASN A 230 -15.10 18.51 16.98
N TRP A 231 -13.85 18.35 17.34
CA TRP A 231 -13.46 17.98 18.69
C TRP A 231 -13.39 19.27 19.52
N THR A 232 -14.46 19.52 20.24
CA THR A 232 -14.51 20.48 21.36
C THR A 232 -13.39 20.16 22.36
N TYR A 233 -12.75 21.25 22.82
CA TYR A 233 -11.74 21.37 23.85
C TYR A 233 -12.04 20.58 25.13
#